data_8df38463e7238128ad2d75a40d5c9725
#
_entry.id   8df38463e7238128ad2d75a40d5c9725
#
_cell.length_a   1.000
_cell.length_b   1.000
_cell.length_c   1.000
_cell.angle_alpha   90.00
_cell.angle_beta   90.00
_cell.angle_gamma   90.00
#
_symmetry.space_group_name_H-M   'P 1'
#
loop_
_entity.id
_entity.type
_entity.pdbx_description
1 polymer ?
#
loop_
_entity_poly.entity_id
_entity_poly.type
_entity_poly.pdbx_seq_one_letter_code
_entity_poly.pdbx_strand_id
1 'polypeptide(L)' 'MSNYNDPATETLAETDNFLAWKADEPDGEVTYHIELNNVTVHFFEEEWQEFLQLARNLL' A
#
# COMPACT_ATOMS: atom_id res chain seq x y z
N MET A 1 -15.27 -3.06 -13.12
CA MET A 1 -14.99 -2.88 -13.03
C MET A 1 -14.22 -2.39 -12.97
N SER A 2 -14.14 -2.22 -13.05
CA SER A 2 -13.52 -1.80 -13.04
C SER A 2 -12.53 -1.36 -12.76
N ASN A 3 -12.63 -0.85 -12.33
CA ASN A 3 -11.68 -0.10 -11.84
C ASN A 3 -10.64 -0.87 -11.30
N TYR A 4 -10.73 -2.05 -11.15
CA TYR A 4 -9.71 -2.84 -10.71
C TYR A 4 -8.60 -2.82 -11.63
N ASN A 5 -8.82 -2.44 -12.82
CA ASN A 5 -7.77 -2.39 -13.78
C ASN A 5 -7.18 -1.04 -13.87
N ASP A 6 -7.37 -0.23 -12.84
CA ASP A 6 -6.78 1.09 -12.80
C ASP A 6 -5.28 0.94 -12.94
N PRO A 7 -4.67 1.44 -14.02
CA PRO A 7 -3.24 1.31 -14.18
C PRO A 7 -2.44 2.07 -13.13
N ALA A 8 -3.10 2.91 -12.36
CA ALA A 8 -2.42 3.66 -11.32
C ALA A 8 -2.19 2.86 -10.07
N THR A 9 -2.71 1.65 -9.95
CA THR A 9 -2.50 0.86 -8.76
C THR A 9 -1.62 -0.35 -9.06
N GLU A 10 -0.88 -0.78 -8.04
CA GLU A 10 0.01 -1.92 -8.20
C GLU A 10 0.05 -2.69 -6.89
N THR A 11 -0.18 -4.00 -6.95
CA THR A 11 -0.08 -4.85 -5.78
C THR A 11 1.39 -5.07 -5.45
N LEU A 12 1.77 -4.82 -4.22
CA LEU A 12 3.14 -4.98 -3.78
C LEU A 12 3.37 -6.34 -3.12
N ALA A 13 2.43 -6.78 -2.32
CA ALA A 13 2.55 -8.06 -1.61
C ALA A 13 1.17 -8.49 -1.16
N GLU A 14 1.00 -9.78 -0.97
CA GLU A 14 -0.29 -10.32 -0.61
C GLU A 14 -0.12 -11.61 0.16
N THR A 15 -0.92 -11.78 1.20
CA THR A 15 -1.03 -13.04 1.91
C THR A 15 -2.49 -13.44 1.91
N ASP A 16 -2.82 -14.49 2.64
CA ASP A 16 -4.21 -14.96 2.64
C ASP A 16 -5.18 -13.91 3.13
N ASN A 17 -4.76 -13.07 4.08
CA ASN A 17 -5.68 -12.12 4.70
C ASN A 17 -5.23 -10.68 4.56
N PHE A 18 -4.02 -10.42 4.11
CA PHE A 18 -3.47 -9.07 4.06
C PHE A 18 -3.04 -8.73 2.65
N LEU A 19 -3.13 -7.46 2.31
CA LEU A 19 -2.78 -6.99 0.96
C LEU A 19 -2.10 -5.64 1.08
N ALA A 20 -0.96 -5.50 0.42
CA ALA A 20 -0.27 -4.21 0.34
C ALA A 20 -0.23 -3.76 -1.12
N TRP A 21 -0.56 -2.50 -1.37
CA TRP A 21 -0.59 -1.99 -2.74
C TRP A 21 -0.29 -0.51 -2.72
N LYS A 22 0.06 0.01 -3.88
CA LYS A 22 0.33 1.44 -4.02
C LYS A 22 -0.51 2.02 -5.13
N ALA A 23 -0.69 3.33 -5.09
CA ALA A 23 -1.47 4.04 -6.08
C ALA A 23 -0.74 5.32 -6.48
N ASP A 24 -0.75 5.62 -7.77
CA ASP A 24 -0.25 6.90 -8.27
C ASP A 24 -1.43 7.85 -8.31
N GLU A 25 -1.34 8.92 -7.53
CA GLU A 25 -2.43 9.89 -7.45
C GLU A 25 -2.35 10.87 -8.61
N PRO A 26 -3.48 11.47 -8.96
CA PRO A 26 -3.49 12.38 -10.10
C PRO A 26 -2.54 13.57 -9.96
N ASP A 27 -2.22 13.96 -8.72
CA ASP A 27 -1.33 15.10 -8.51
C ASP A 27 0.13 14.68 -8.53
N GLY A 28 0.43 13.43 -8.87
CA GLY A 28 1.81 12.99 -8.97
C GLY A 28 2.34 12.34 -7.72
N GLU A 29 1.57 12.32 -6.64
CA GLU A 29 2.01 11.67 -5.42
C GLU A 29 1.75 10.18 -5.48
N VAL A 30 2.51 9.44 -4.70
CA VAL A 30 2.32 8.00 -4.56
C VAL A 30 1.86 7.72 -3.15
N THR A 31 0.80 6.94 -3.02
CA THR A 31 0.29 6.53 -1.72
C THR A 31 0.40 5.02 -1.60
N TYR A 32 0.54 4.54 -0.38
CA TYR A 32 0.68 3.13 -0.09
C TYR A 32 -0.41 2.71 0.87
N HIS A 33 -0.89 1.50 0.72
CA HIS A 33 -2.04 1.03 1.47
C HIS A 33 -1.81 -0.39 1.94
N ILE A 34 -2.19 -0.68 3.17
CA ILE A 34 -2.15 -2.05 3.69
C ILE A 34 -3.54 -2.38 4.20
N GLU A 35 -4.13 -3.41 3.63
CA GLU A 35 -5.44 -3.90 4.06
C GLU A 35 -5.22 -5.05 5.02
N LEU A 36 -5.72 -4.90 6.23
CA LEU A 36 -5.61 -5.90 7.27
C LEU A 36 -7.02 -6.28 7.68
N ASN A 37 -7.49 -7.40 7.21
CA ASN A 37 -8.86 -7.86 7.53
C ASN A 37 -9.90 -6.75 7.47
N ASN A 38 -10.09 -6.04 8.58
CA ASN A 38 -11.17 -5.06 8.68
C ASN A 38 -10.67 -3.63 8.82
N VAL A 39 -9.42 -3.36 8.49
CA VAL A 39 -8.88 -2.00 8.55
C VAL A 39 -7.89 -1.82 7.42
N THR A 40 -7.86 -0.62 6.85
CA THR A 40 -6.87 -0.27 5.82
C THR A 40 -6.07 0.91 6.34
N VAL A 41 -4.75 0.78 6.29
CA VAL A 41 -3.84 1.83 6.72
C VAL A 41 -3.23 2.47 5.49
N HIS A 42 -3.14 3.78 5.49
CA HIS A 42 -2.66 4.56 4.34
C HIS A 42 -1.38 5.31 4.72
N PHE A 43 -0.45 5.37 3.78
CA PHE A 43 0.84 6.01 4.00
C PHE A 43 1.19 6.90 2.83
N PHE A 44 1.86 8.02 3.10
CA PHE A 44 2.59 8.75 2.08
C PHE A 44 3.99 8.15 1.98
N GLU A 45 4.74 8.61 0.98
CA GLU A 45 6.03 7.98 0.67
C GLU A 45 6.97 7.92 1.88
N GLU A 46 7.11 9.03 2.60
CA GLU A 46 8.03 9.04 3.73
C GLU A 46 7.56 8.15 4.85
N GLU A 47 6.25 8.14 5.08
CA GLU A 47 5.68 7.29 6.12
C GLU A 47 5.85 5.82 5.76
N TRP A 48 5.70 5.52 4.48
CA TRP A 48 5.86 4.14 4.01
C TRP A 48 7.28 3.66 4.25
N GLN A 49 8.28 4.52 3.95
CA GLN A 49 9.66 4.13 4.17
C GLN A 49 9.93 3.87 5.65
N GLU A 50 9.36 4.70 6.51
CA GLU A 50 9.54 4.53 7.94
C GLU A 50 8.86 3.26 8.42
N PHE A 51 7.67 2.96 7.88
CA PHE A 51 6.98 1.73 8.23
C PHE A 51 7.80 0.51 7.83
N LEU A 52 8.40 0.53 6.64
CA LEU A 52 9.23 -0.58 6.21
C LEU A 52 10.43 -0.75 7.12
N GLN A 53 11.00 0.34 7.58
CA GLN A 53 12.12 0.28 8.51
C GLN A 53 11.70 -0.37 9.82
N LEU A 54 10.54 0.01 10.32
CA LEU A 54 10.01 -0.61 11.53
C LEU A 54 9.80 -2.10 11.31
N ALA A 55 9.20 -2.47 10.19
CA ALA A 55 8.91 -3.89 9.92
C ALA A 55 10.19 -4.71 9.83
N ARG A 56 11.23 -4.15 9.20
CA ARG A 56 12.51 -4.87 9.11
C ARG A 56 13.12 -5.10 10.49
N ASN A 57 12.88 -4.18 11.41
CA ASN A 57 13.44 -4.33 12.75
C ASN A 57 12.64 -5.31 13.60
N LEU A 58 11.50 -5.76 13.13
CA LEU A 58 10.71 -6.77 13.82
C LEU A 58 11.14 -8.18 13.44
N LEU A 59 11.84 -8.34 12.34
CA LEU A 59 12.22 -9.67 11.84
C LEU A 59 13.49 -10.26 12.53
#